data_2e2c6619020587d4f9ceeef4af49891a
#
_entry.id   2e2c6619020587d4f9ceeef4af49891a
#
_cell.length_a   1.000
_cell.length_b   1.000
_cell.length_c   1.000
_cell.angle_alpha   90.00
_cell.angle_beta   90.00
_cell.angle_gamma   90.00
#
_symmetry.space_group_name_H-M   'P 1'
#
loop_
_entity.id
_entity.type
_entity.pdbx_description
1 polymer ?
#
loop_
_entity_poly.entity_id
_entity_poly.type
_entity_poly.pdbx_seq_one_letter_code
_entity_poly.pdbx_strand_id
1 'polypeptide(L)'
;MATTLVRPHEHISRTPQAHKAFPALRHLGPNWYASVMGTAIVANAGATLPYQVPGQRVACQIVWALSAAALALVLTARAGHWLHHRDQARAHLLDPAVAPFYGCLAMALLAVGGGTLIVGKDLVGEPAAVAADAVLFTAGTAIGLLMAVVVPYLMVVRHKVEAAQATPVWLLPLVAPMVSAALGPLLIPHLPAGQPREALLLACYAMFGISLLATLLMLPLVFGRLITSGPLPLLLTPTLFLVLGPLGQSTTAVNQLADMAPQAIGAPYSGALGAFAVVYGVPVMGFALLWLALAAAMLVRAARNGMGFAMTWWALTFPVGTCVTGAAGLARHTGLTAFAWLAAVLFLALLTAWLLAAGHTLRGLFTVCLLYTSL
;
A
#
# COMPACT_ATOMS: atom_id res chain seq x y z
N MET A 1 58.91 -45.74 -23.32
CA MET A 1 57.81 -45.51 -24.23
C MET A 1 56.63 -44.97 -23.39
N ALA A 2 56.43 -43.65 -23.44
CA ALA A 2 55.34 -42.96 -22.73
C ALA A 2 54.25 -42.63 -23.73
N THR A 3 53.08 -43.22 -23.57
CA THR A 3 51.95 -43.02 -24.45
C THR A 3 51.12 -41.81 -23.92
N THR A 4 51.16 -40.72 -24.64
CA THR A 4 50.42 -39.50 -24.34
C THR A 4 48.95 -39.67 -24.77
N LEU A 5 48.05 -39.75 -23.81
CA LEU A 5 46.61 -39.75 -24.03
C LEU A 5 46.14 -38.31 -24.30
N VAL A 6 45.74 -38.03 -25.53
CA VAL A 6 45.09 -36.81 -25.95
C VAL A 6 43.62 -36.87 -25.49
N ARG A 7 43.20 -35.98 -24.58
CA ARG A 7 41.79 -35.79 -24.22
C ARG A 7 41.04 -35.07 -25.34
N PRO A 8 39.86 -35.53 -25.73
CA PRO A 8 39.01 -34.80 -26.67
C PRO A 8 38.51 -33.48 -26.06
N HIS A 9 38.68 -32.40 -26.80
CA HIS A 9 38.03 -31.13 -26.49
C HIS A 9 36.49 -31.30 -26.59
N GLU A 10 35.81 -31.27 -25.45
CA GLU A 10 34.35 -31.09 -25.39
C GLU A 10 34.01 -29.71 -25.97
N HIS A 11 33.47 -29.68 -27.17
CA HIS A 11 32.78 -28.56 -27.71
C HIS A 11 31.51 -28.31 -26.88
N ILE A 12 31.62 -27.43 -25.86
CA ILE A 12 30.44 -26.88 -25.20
C ILE A 12 29.73 -26.04 -26.26
N SER A 13 28.72 -26.63 -26.91
CA SER A 13 27.77 -25.92 -27.75
C SER A 13 27.01 -24.92 -26.86
N ARG A 14 27.47 -23.68 -26.82
CA ARG A 14 26.70 -22.55 -26.29
C ARG A 14 25.48 -22.41 -27.17
N THR A 15 24.35 -22.97 -26.78
CA THR A 15 23.05 -22.64 -27.35
C THR A 15 22.90 -21.13 -27.29
N PRO A 16 22.58 -20.43 -28.40
CA PRO A 16 22.37 -19.00 -28.36
C PRO A 16 21.25 -18.71 -27.37
N GLN A 17 21.56 -18.04 -26.25
CA GLN A 17 20.53 -17.48 -25.41
C GLN A 17 19.74 -16.50 -26.27
N ALA A 18 18.53 -16.89 -26.66
CA ALA A 18 17.60 -16.00 -27.33
C ALA A 18 17.60 -14.68 -26.56
N HIS A 19 17.97 -13.58 -27.21
CA HIS A 19 17.92 -12.24 -26.64
C HIS A 19 16.50 -12.02 -26.14
N LYS A 20 16.27 -12.20 -24.81
CA LYS A 20 14.97 -11.94 -24.22
C LYS A 20 14.68 -10.45 -24.40
N ALA A 21 13.60 -10.12 -25.08
CA ALA A 21 13.20 -8.74 -25.29
C ALA A 21 13.05 -8.02 -23.94
N PHE A 22 13.50 -6.76 -23.87
CA PHE A 22 13.39 -5.90 -22.69
C PHE A 22 14.07 -6.44 -21.41
N PRO A 23 15.40 -6.57 -21.37
CA PRO A 23 16.13 -7.10 -20.21
C PRO A 23 15.89 -6.30 -18.93
N ALA A 24 15.62 -5.00 -19.01
CA ALA A 24 15.30 -4.13 -17.88
C ALA A 24 14.01 -4.54 -17.17
N LEU A 25 13.01 -5.12 -17.87
CA LEU A 25 11.76 -5.58 -17.27
C LEU A 25 11.91 -6.87 -16.47
N ARG A 26 13.00 -7.64 -16.65
CA ARG A 26 13.18 -8.94 -16.01
C ARG A 26 13.17 -8.87 -14.49
N HIS A 27 13.71 -7.79 -13.93
CA HIS A 27 13.86 -7.60 -12.48
C HIS A 27 12.78 -6.71 -11.86
N LEU A 28 11.76 -6.31 -12.64
CA LEU A 28 10.69 -5.46 -12.15
C LEU A 28 9.78 -6.23 -11.18
N GLY A 29 9.96 -6.01 -9.88
CA GLY A 29 9.16 -6.65 -8.83
C GLY A 29 7.78 -6.00 -8.60
N PRO A 30 6.87 -6.66 -7.85
CA PRO A 30 5.58 -6.08 -7.48
C PRO A 30 5.70 -4.93 -6.46
N ASN A 31 6.85 -4.76 -5.82
CA ASN A 31 7.17 -3.66 -4.90
C ASN A 31 7.11 -2.26 -5.56
N TRP A 32 7.23 -2.17 -6.89
CA TRP A 32 7.09 -0.91 -7.62
C TRP A 32 5.70 -0.28 -7.47
N TYR A 33 4.64 -1.07 -7.23
CA TYR A 33 3.32 -0.52 -6.93
C TYR A 33 3.29 0.28 -5.61
N ALA A 34 4.28 0.09 -4.71
CA ALA A 34 4.39 0.89 -3.51
C ALA A 34 4.68 2.37 -3.82
N SER A 35 5.41 2.67 -4.91
CA SER A 35 5.64 4.05 -5.34
C SER A 35 4.36 4.71 -5.86
N VAL A 36 3.50 3.95 -6.51
CA VAL A 36 2.20 4.43 -7.01
C VAL A 36 1.27 4.75 -5.85
N MET A 37 1.02 3.78 -4.96
CA MET A 37 0.13 3.99 -3.81
C MET A 37 0.66 5.06 -2.86
N GLY A 38 2.00 5.12 -2.69
CA GLY A 38 2.67 6.11 -1.87
C GLY A 38 2.60 7.53 -2.43
N THR A 39 2.49 7.68 -3.75
CA THR A 39 2.25 8.97 -4.40
C THR A 39 0.76 9.33 -4.33
N ALA A 40 -0.14 8.39 -4.61
CA ALA A 40 -1.58 8.62 -4.58
C ALA A 40 -2.08 9.08 -3.20
N ILE A 41 -1.55 8.50 -2.10
CA ILE A 41 -1.97 8.87 -0.75
C ILE A 41 -1.59 10.30 -0.39
N VAL A 42 -0.54 10.89 -0.97
CA VAL A 42 -0.18 12.31 -0.74
C VAL A 42 -1.31 13.21 -1.25
N ALA A 43 -1.83 12.93 -2.45
CA ALA A 43 -2.96 13.68 -2.99
C ALA A 43 -4.24 13.49 -2.17
N ASN A 44 -4.57 12.25 -1.82
CA ASN A 44 -5.77 11.91 -1.08
C ASN A 44 -5.75 12.51 0.34
N ALA A 45 -4.62 12.36 1.04
CA ALA A 45 -4.45 12.90 2.38
C ALA A 45 -4.43 14.44 2.37
N GLY A 46 -3.72 15.05 1.44
CA GLY A 46 -3.68 16.50 1.30
C GLY A 46 -5.07 17.12 1.07
N ALA A 47 -5.87 16.49 0.19
CA ALA A 47 -7.21 16.98 -0.11
C ALA A 47 -8.21 16.82 1.05
N THR A 48 -7.93 15.93 2.01
CA THR A 48 -8.81 15.66 3.16
C THR A 48 -8.41 16.39 4.45
N LEU A 49 -7.31 17.17 4.43
CA LEU A 49 -6.90 17.94 5.60
C LEU A 49 -7.99 18.93 6.05
N PRO A 50 -8.21 19.08 7.36
CA PRO A 50 -9.17 20.04 7.89
C PRO A 50 -8.80 21.51 7.57
N TYR A 51 -7.49 21.79 7.49
CA TYR A 51 -6.98 23.10 7.13
C TYR A 51 -6.44 23.06 5.70
N GLN A 52 -7.01 23.89 4.82
CA GLN A 52 -6.60 24.01 3.44
C GLN A 52 -5.85 25.34 3.22
N VAL A 53 -4.73 25.30 2.51
CA VAL A 53 -3.99 26.48 2.13
C VAL A 53 -4.20 26.80 0.64
N PRO A 54 -4.08 28.08 0.22
CA PRO A 54 -4.18 28.43 -1.18
C PRO A 54 -3.24 27.59 -2.06
N GLY A 55 -3.76 27.05 -3.17
CA GLY A 55 -2.99 26.23 -4.11
C GLY A 55 -2.88 24.75 -3.72
N GLN A 56 -3.24 24.35 -2.50
CA GLN A 56 -3.12 22.95 -2.04
C GLN A 56 -3.92 21.98 -2.92
N ARG A 57 -5.14 22.34 -3.31
CA ARG A 57 -5.97 21.49 -4.16
C ARG A 57 -5.32 21.25 -5.52
N VAL A 58 -4.74 22.26 -6.12
CA VAL A 58 -4.00 22.14 -7.40
C VAL A 58 -2.76 21.26 -7.22
N ALA A 59 -2.02 21.41 -6.13
CA ALA A 59 -0.89 20.53 -5.82
C ALA A 59 -1.34 19.07 -5.69
N CYS A 60 -2.47 18.80 -5.00
CA CYS A 60 -3.05 17.45 -4.88
C CYS A 60 -3.48 16.89 -6.26
N GLN A 61 -4.06 17.71 -7.14
CA GLN A 61 -4.41 17.30 -8.51
C GLN A 61 -3.17 16.92 -9.33
N ILE A 62 -2.09 17.68 -9.23
CA ILE A 62 -0.81 17.34 -9.89
C ILE A 62 -0.27 16.02 -9.38
N VAL A 63 -0.22 15.83 -8.06
CA VAL A 63 0.29 14.59 -7.45
C VAL A 63 -0.60 13.39 -7.80
N TRP A 64 -1.94 13.57 -7.84
CA TRP A 64 -2.86 12.54 -8.31
C TRP A 64 -2.57 12.18 -9.77
N ALA A 65 -2.44 13.15 -10.67
CA ALA A 65 -2.14 12.90 -12.08
C ALA A 65 -0.80 12.16 -12.26
N LEU A 66 0.23 12.53 -11.48
CA LEU A 66 1.49 11.78 -11.43
C LEU A 66 1.29 10.33 -10.98
N SER A 67 0.45 10.10 -9.97
CA SER A 67 0.17 8.75 -9.48
C SER A 67 -0.59 7.91 -10.52
N ALA A 68 -1.54 8.51 -11.25
CA ALA A 68 -2.28 7.85 -12.32
C ALA A 68 -1.37 7.49 -13.50
N ALA A 69 -0.48 8.40 -13.90
CA ALA A 69 0.53 8.14 -14.92
C ALA A 69 1.51 7.02 -14.48
N ALA A 70 1.97 7.07 -13.23
CA ALA A 70 2.83 6.03 -12.66
C ALA A 70 2.11 4.67 -12.60
N LEU A 71 0.81 4.63 -12.26
CA LEU A 71 0.00 3.42 -12.28
C LEU A 71 -0.03 2.82 -13.69
N ALA A 72 -0.36 3.62 -14.71
CA ALA A 72 -0.40 3.17 -16.10
C ALA A 72 0.97 2.62 -16.56
N LEU A 73 2.05 3.32 -16.22
CA LEU A 73 3.42 2.90 -16.55
C LEU A 73 3.78 1.57 -15.87
N VAL A 74 3.54 1.43 -14.56
CA VAL A 74 3.88 0.21 -13.82
C VAL A 74 2.99 -0.96 -14.25
N LEU A 75 1.70 -0.75 -14.53
CA LEU A 75 0.80 -1.78 -15.05
C LEU A 75 1.28 -2.31 -16.40
N THR A 76 1.61 -1.42 -17.35
CA THR A 76 2.10 -1.81 -18.69
C THR A 76 3.45 -2.52 -18.60
N ALA A 77 4.37 -2.02 -17.80
CA ALA A 77 5.67 -2.63 -17.57
C ALA A 77 5.55 -4.02 -16.92
N ARG A 78 4.67 -4.18 -15.93
CA ARG A 78 4.39 -5.47 -15.28
C ARG A 78 3.64 -6.45 -16.20
N ALA A 79 2.74 -5.97 -17.04
CA ALA A 79 2.13 -6.80 -18.09
C ALA A 79 3.22 -7.32 -19.05
N GLY A 80 4.12 -6.46 -19.50
CA GLY A 80 5.29 -6.85 -20.29
C GLY A 80 6.18 -7.86 -19.58
N HIS A 81 6.43 -7.68 -18.27
CA HIS A 81 7.16 -8.65 -17.47
C HIS A 81 6.48 -10.03 -17.44
N TRP A 82 5.16 -10.10 -17.23
CA TRP A 82 4.42 -11.36 -17.25
C TRP A 82 4.37 -12.01 -18.64
N LEU A 83 4.35 -11.21 -19.70
CA LEU A 83 4.32 -11.75 -21.06
C LEU A 83 5.67 -12.31 -21.51
N HIS A 84 6.77 -11.62 -21.20
CA HIS A 84 8.11 -11.94 -21.71
C HIS A 84 9.01 -12.68 -20.73
N HIS A 85 8.73 -12.59 -19.40
CA HIS A 85 9.57 -13.15 -18.32
C HIS A 85 8.75 -13.95 -17.31
N ARG A 86 7.91 -14.87 -17.79
CA ARG A 86 7.01 -15.71 -16.95
C ARG A 86 7.75 -16.54 -15.92
N ASP A 87 8.96 -16.97 -16.24
CA ASP A 87 9.86 -17.66 -15.31
C ASP A 87 10.10 -16.84 -14.05
N GLN A 88 10.52 -15.60 -14.23
CA GLN A 88 10.80 -14.68 -13.13
C GLN A 88 9.52 -14.20 -12.42
N ALA A 89 8.44 -13.97 -13.16
CA ALA A 89 7.16 -13.57 -12.59
C ALA A 89 6.59 -14.64 -11.63
N ARG A 90 6.73 -15.92 -11.98
CA ARG A 90 6.37 -17.05 -11.10
C ARG A 90 7.33 -17.17 -9.92
N ALA A 91 8.64 -16.95 -10.13
CA ALA A 91 9.62 -16.94 -9.05
C ALA A 91 9.28 -15.86 -8.00
N HIS A 92 8.88 -14.65 -8.42
CA HIS A 92 8.43 -13.58 -7.51
C HIS A 92 7.21 -13.98 -6.66
N LEU A 93 6.28 -14.77 -7.20
CA LEU A 93 5.12 -15.23 -6.45
C LEU A 93 5.48 -16.35 -5.45
N LEU A 94 6.51 -17.12 -5.75
CA LEU A 94 6.98 -18.23 -4.90
C LEU A 94 8.06 -17.79 -3.89
N ASP A 95 8.52 -16.56 -3.96
CA ASP A 95 9.49 -15.99 -3.02
C ASP A 95 8.75 -15.35 -1.83
N PRO A 96 8.94 -15.85 -0.58
CA PRO A 96 8.26 -15.33 0.61
C PRO A 96 8.60 -13.87 0.92
N ALA A 97 9.74 -13.36 0.46
CA ALA A 97 10.13 -11.95 0.65
C ALA A 97 9.44 -11.02 -0.37
N VAL A 98 9.06 -11.54 -1.54
CA VAL A 98 8.50 -10.75 -2.65
C VAL A 98 6.98 -10.89 -2.78
N ALA A 99 6.45 -12.10 -2.57
CA ALA A 99 5.03 -12.41 -2.74
C ALA A 99 4.08 -11.46 -2.00
N PRO A 100 4.34 -11.03 -0.75
CA PRO A 100 3.44 -10.10 -0.07
C PRO A 100 3.26 -8.75 -0.78
N PHE A 101 4.23 -8.29 -1.57
CA PHE A 101 4.12 -7.04 -2.32
C PHE A 101 3.06 -7.08 -3.44
N TYR A 102 2.51 -8.24 -3.80
CA TYR A 102 1.35 -8.30 -4.69
C TYR A 102 0.11 -7.61 -4.11
N GLY A 103 0.03 -7.44 -2.78
CA GLY A 103 -0.97 -6.59 -2.14
C GLY A 103 -0.88 -5.12 -2.54
N CYS A 104 0.33 -4.63 -2.87
CA CYS A 104 0.51 -3.24 -3.31
C CYS A 104 -0.18 -2.93 -4.63
N LEU A 105 -0.35 -3.91 -5.54
CA LEU A 105 -1.10 -3.73 -6.78
C LEU A 105 -2.55 -3.32 -6.49
N ALA A 106 -3.22 -4.08 -5.62
CA ALA A 106 -4.60 -3.78 -5.24
C ALA A 106 -4.72 -2.39 -4.61
N MET A 107 -3.84 -2.08 -3.66
CA MET A 107 -3.83 -0.79 -2.97
C MET A 107 -3.51 0.38 -3.91
N ALA A 108 -2.66 0.18 -4.93
CA ALA A 108 -2.35 1.20 -5.93
C ALA A 108 -3.57 1.53 -6.79
N LEU A 109 -4.30 0.50 -7.26
CA LEU A 109 -5.56 0.68 -8.01
C LEU A 109 -6.60 1.45 -7.18
N LEU A 110 -6.82 1.02 -5.95
CA LEU A 110 -7.76 1.64 -5.02
C LEU A 110 -7.39 3.08 -4.70
N ALA A 111 -6.11 3.35 -4.38
CA ALA A 111 -5.67 4.69 -3.99
C ALA A 111 -5.76 5.70 -5.15
N VAL A 112 -5.43 5.28 -6.37
CA VAL A 112 -5.57 6.14 -7.57
C VAL A 112 -7.04 6.33 -7.92
N GLY A 113 -7.87 5.27 -7.83
CA GLY A 113 -9.32 5.34 -8.05
C GLY A 113 -9.98 6.31 -7.08
N GLY A 114 -9.83 6.12 -5.77
CA GLY A 114 -10.36 7.04 -4.77
C GLY A 114 -9.86 8.48 -4.96
N GLY A 115 -8.59 8.66 -5.33
CA GLY A 115 -8.03 9.97 -5.67
C GLY A 115 -8.72 10.60 -6.88
N THR A 116 -9.19 9.79 -7.82
CA THR A 116 -9.96 10.28 -8.98
C THR A 116 -11.28 10.92 -8.55
N LEU A 117 -11.98 10.34 -7.57
CA LEU A 117 -13.18 10.94 -6.99
C LEU A 117 -12.88 12.14 -6.07
N ILE A 118 -11.77 12.09 -5.31
CA ILE A 118 -11.45 13.14 -4.34
C ILE A 118 -10.99 14.43 -5.04
N VAL A 119 -10.07 14.35 -5.98
CA VAL A 119 -9.44 15.52 -6.64
C VAL A 119 -9.48 15.44 -8.17
N GLY A 120 -9.45 14.26 -8.75
CA GLY A 120 -9.39 14.06 -10.21
C GLY A 120 -10.67 14.50 -10.90
N LYS A 121 -11.83 14.43 -10.25
CA LYS A 121 -13.12 14.83 -10.80
C LYS A 121 -13.17 16.29 -11.27
N ASP A 122 -12.37 17.17 -10.67
CA ASP A 122 -12.29 18.55 -11.07
C ASP A 122 -11.64 18.74 -12.45
N LEU A 123 -10.84 17.76 -12.89
CA LEU A 123 -10.11 17.78 -14.17
C LEU A 123 -10.81 16.96 -15.25
N VAL A 124 -11.31 15.77 -14.89
CA VAL A 124 -11.90 14.83 -15.87
C VAL A 124 -13.43 14.87 -15.90
N GLY A 125 -14.07 15.60 -14.98
CA GLY A 125 -15.52 15.62 -14.78
C GLY A 125 -16.02 14.47 -13.91
N GLU A 126 -17.12 14.71 -13.20
CA GLU A 126 -17.67 13.77 -12.22
C GLU A 126 -18.08 12.42 -12.83
N PRO A 127 -18.82 12.36 -13.97
CA PRO A 127 -19.21 11.06 -14.54
C PRO A 127 -18.02 10.18 -14.92
N ALA A 128 -16.96 10.77 -15.51
CA ALA A 128 -15.76 10.05 -15.89
C ALA A 128 -14.97 9.59 -14.65
N ALA A 129 -14.92 10.43 -13.60
CA ALA A 129 -14.26 10.10 -12.34
C ALA A 129 -14.97 8.92 -11.63
N VAL A 130 -16.30 8.91 -11.58
CA VAL A 130 -17.09 7.83 -11.02
C VAL A 130 -16.87 6.52 -11.79
N ALA A 131 -16.92 6.56 -13.13
CA ALA A 131 -16.69 5.38 -13.96
C ALA A 131 -15.26 4.83 -13.77
N ALA A 132 -14.25 5.71 -13.74
CA ALA A 132 -12.86 5.31 -13.54
C ALA A 132 -12.65 4.70 -12.14
N ASP A 133 -13.16 5.34 -11.09
CA ASP A 133 -13.05 4.79 -9.74
C ASP A 133 -13.81 3.48 -9.60
N ALA A 134 -15.02 3.35 -10.13
CA ALA A 134 -15.79 2.09 -10.09
C ALA A 134 -15.00 0.92 -10.71
N VAL A 135 -14.31 1.14 -11.84
CA VAL A 135 -13.47 0.13 -12.48
C VAL A 135 -12.24 -0.19 -11.61
N LEU A 136 -11.52 0.83 -11.16
CA LEU A 136 -10.31 0.66 -10.34
C LEU A 136 -10.64 0.06 -8.96
N PHE A 137 -11.75 0.47 -8.35
CA PHE A 137 -12.26 -0.08 -7.09
C PHE A 137 -12.62 -1.56 -7.22
N THR A 138 -13.39 -1.92 -8.26
CA THR A 138 -13.80 -3.32 -8.48
C THR A 138 -12.58 -4.21 -8.75
N ALA A 139 -11.69 -3.79 -9.63
CA ALA A 139 -10.47 -4.53 -9.93
C ALA A 139 -9.53 -4.62 -8.71
N GLY A 140 -9.30 -3.50 -8.02
CA GLY A 140 -8.47 -3.43 -6.82
C GLY A 140 -9.01 -4.30 -5.69
N THR A 141 -10.34 -4.26 -5.45
CA THR A 141 -10.99 -5.08 -4.43
C THR A 141 -10.91 -6.57 -4.75
N ALA A 142 -11.20 -6.97 -6.00
CA ALA A 142 -11.10 -8.36 -6.42
C ALA A 142 -9.67 -8.90 -6.28
N ILE A 143 -8.68 -8.15 -6.74
CA ILE A 143 -7.26 -8.51 -6.60
C ILE A 143 -6.85 -8.52 -5.12
N GLY A 144 -7.30 -7.55 -4.32
CA GLY A 144 -6.98 -7.45 -2.90
C GLY A 144 -7.49 -8.66 -2.12
N LEU A 145 -8.76 -9.04 -2.31
CA LEU A 145 -9.35 -10.23 -1.69
C LEU A 145 -8.63 -11.52 -2.15
N LEU A 146 -8.31 -11.61 -3.44
CA LEU A 146 -7.57 -12.75 -3.97
C LEU A 146 -6.17 -12.86 -3.33
N MET A 147 -5.43 -11.77 -3.24
CA MET A 147 -4.09 -11.78 -2.64
C MET A 147 -4.12 -12.01 -1.13
N ALA A 148 -5.17 -11.56 -0.44
CA ALA A 148 -5.37 -11.84 0.98
C ALA A 148 -5.56 -13.33 1.28
N VAL A 149 -5.96 -14.13 0.29
CA VAL A 149 -6.05 -15.59 0.39
C VAL A 149 -4.82 -16.28 -0.19
N VAL A 150 -4.42 -15.92 -1.41
CA VAL A 150 -3.36 -16.62 -2.16
C VAL A 150 -2.00 -16.50 -1.47
N VAL A 151 -1.63 -15.32 -0.98
CA VAL A 151 -0.31 -15.13 -0.36
C VAL A 151 -0.19 -15.91 0.96
N PRO A 152 -1.12 -15.81 1.93
CA PRO A 152 -1.08 -16.67 3.11
C PRO A 152 -1.15 -18.18 2.79
N TYR A 153 -1.95 -18.57 1.80
CA TYR A 153 -1.99 -19.98 1.35
C TYR A 153 -0.60 -20.44 0.87
N LEU A 154 0.10 -19.64 0.06
CA LEU A 154 1.46 -19.96 -0.39
C LEU A 154 2.45 -19.99 0.78
N MET A 155 2.31 -19.10 1.75
CA MET A 155 3.14 -19.08 2.96
C MET A 155 3.00 -20.39 3.76
N VAL A 156 1.78 -20.92 3.87
CA VAL A 156 1.51 -22.18 4.58
C VAL A 156 2.00 -23.40 3.79
N VAL A 157 1.77 -23.43 2.46
CA VAL A 157 1.95 -24.66 1.66
C VAL A 157 3.30 -24.73 0.97
N ARG A 158 3.90 -23.58 0.61
CA ARG A 158 5.08 -23.53 -0.28
C ARG A 158 6.30 -22.83 0.30
N HIS A 159 6.11 -21.71 1.01
CA HIS A 159 7.21 -20.83 1.37
C HIS A 159 8.08 -21.30 2.52
N LYS A 160 7.64 -22.26 3.35
CA LYS A 160 8.39 -22.81 4.50
C LYS A 160 9.01 -21.72 5.39
N VAL A 161 8.21 -20.71 5.75
CA VAL A 161 8.66 -19.59 6.56
C VAL A 161 8.84 -19.96 8.02
N GLU A 162 9.85 -19.38 8.66
CA GLU A 162 10.11 -19.50 10.10
C GLU A 162 9.56 -18.28 10.85
N ALA A 163 9.23 -18.43 12.13
CA ALA A 163 8.75 -17.33 12.97
C ALA A 163 9.76 -16.17 13.04
N ALA A 164 11.05 -16.47 13.00
CA ALA A 164 12.12 -15.46 12.96
C ALA A 164 12.16 -14.62 11.67
N GLN A 165 11.47 -15.05 10.62
CA GLN A 165 11.36 -14.34 9.34
C GLN A 165 10.11 -13.46 9.27
N ALA A 166 9.27 -13.41 10.31
CA ALA A 166 8.08 -12.57 10.35
C ALA A 166 8.47 -11.09 10.20
N THR A 167 7.96 -10.44 9.18
CA THR A 167 8.21 -9.02 8.90
C THR A 167 6.91 -8.28 8.68
N PRO A 168 6.87 -6.95 8.88
CA PRO A 168 5.68 -6.15 8.61
C PRO A 168 5.18 -6.23 7.16
N VAL A 169 6.03 -6.69 6.22
CA VAL A 169 5.66 -6.90 4.81
C VAL A 169 4.51 -7.93 4.67
N TRP A 170 4.39 -8.87 5.60
CA TRP A 170 3.31 -9.87 5.63
C TRP A 170 1.91 -9.25 5.79
N LEU A 171 1.82 -8.00 6.27
CA LEU A 171 0.56 -7.27 6.36
C LEU A 171 0.05 -6.77 5.00
N LEU A 172 0.90 -6.58 4.00
CA LEU A 172 0.53 -5.95 2.72
C LEU A 172 -0.66 -6.62 2.01
N PRO A 173 -0.72 -7.95 1.82
CA PRO A 173 -1.87 -8.58 1.18
C PRO A 173 -3.13 -8.53 2.06
N LEU A 174 -2.98 -8.51 3.39
CA LEU A 174 -4.08 -8.52 4.34
C LEU A 174 -4.73 -7.14 4.52
N VAL A 175 -3.99 -6.07 4.23
CA VAL A 175 -4.45 -4.68 4.34
C VAL A 175 -5.22 -4.23 3.10
N ALA A 176 -5.04 -4.87 1.95
CA ALA A 176 -5.71 -4.46 0.72
C ALA A 176 -7.25 -4.38 0.84
N PRO A 177 -7.97 -5.34 1.47
CA PRO A 177 -9.41 -5.20 1.71
C PRO A 177 -9.76 -4.02 2.64
N MET A 178 -8.87 -3.63 3.56
CA MET A 178 -9.08 -2.43 4.40
C MET A 178 -9.09 -1.15 3.58
N VAL A 179 -8.24 -1.09 2.54
CA VAL A 179 -8.22 0.06 1.61
C VAL A 179 -9.54 0.13 0.83
N SER A 180 -10.09 -1.03 0.42
CA SER A 180 -11.44 -1.09 -0.18
C SER A 180 -12.51 -0.62 0.80
N ALA A 181 -12.42 -1.01 2.07
CA ALA A 181 -13.35 -0.58 3.11
C ALA A 181 -13.34 0.95 3.34
N ALA A 182 -12.17 1.58 3.18
CA ALA A 182 -12.01 3.01 3.38
C ALA A 182 -12.43 3.84 2.15
N LEU A 183 -12.23 3.34 0.93
CA LEU A 183 -12.47 4.10 -0.30
C LEU A 183 -13.80 3.75 -0.98
N GLY A 184 -14.30 2.52 -0.81
CA GLY A 184 -15.59 2.11 -1.37
C GLY A 184 -16.78 2.98 -0.95
N PRO A 185 -16.86 3.48 0.30
CA PRO A 185 -17.93 4.39 0.70
C PRO A 185 -18.03 5.65 -0.17
N LEU A 186 -16.95 6.10 -0.81
CA LEU A 186 -16.97 7.26 -1.73
C LEU A 186 -17.85 7.03 -2.96
N LEU A 187 -18.11 5.78 -3.35
CA LEU A 187 -19.00 5.43 -4.46
C LEU A 187 -20.50 5.39 -4.05
N ILE A 188 -20.81 5.34 -2.76
CA ILE A 188 -22.22 5.21 -2.28
C ILE A 188 -23.13 6.31 -2.81
N PRO A 189 -22.77 7.61 -2.81
CA PRO A 189 -23.62 8.67 -3.33
C PRO A 189 -23.99 8.50 -4.81
N HIS A 190 -23.14 7.81 -5.59
CA HIS A 190 -23.28 7.62 -7.03
C HIS A 190 -24.08 6.36 -7.40
N LEU A 191 -24.48 5.54 -6.42
CA LEU A 191 -25.31 4.37 -6.61
C LEU A 191 -26.80 4.73 -6.48
N PRO A 192 -27.71 3.95 -7.13
CA PRO A 192 -29.14 4.04 -6.87
C PRO A 192 -29.45 3.86 -5.38
N ALA A 193 -30.40 4.64 -4.88
CA ALA A 193 -30.82 4.51 -3.47
C ALA A 193 -31.40 3.11 -3.18
N GLY A 194 -31.32 2.71 -1.89
CA GLY A 194 -31.81 1.41 -1.43
C GLY A 194 -30.71 0.34 -1.42
N GLN A 195 -31.05 -0.89 -1.79
CA GLN A 195 -30.18 -2.07 -1.66
C GLN A 195 -28.76 -1.93 -2.25
N PRO A 196 -28.51 -1.27 -3.40
CA PRO A 196 -27.15 -1.13 -3.89
C PRO A 196 -26.22 -0.35 -2.94
N ARG A 197 -26.74 0.73 -2.33
CA ARG A 197 -25.98 1.52 -1.34
C ARG A 197 -25.72 0.73 -0.06
N GLU A 198 -26.75 0.06 0.43
CA GLU A 198 -26.68 -0.80 1.61
C GLU A 198 -25.68 -1.95 1.40
N ALA A 199 -25.78 -2.64 0.27
CA ALA A 199 -24.88 -3.74 -0.07
C ALA A 199 -23.42 -3.30 -0.15
N LEU A 200 -23.11 -2.15 -0.77
CA LEU A 200 -21.74 -1.63 -0.82
C LEU A 200 -21.23 -1.24 0.56
N LEU A 201 -22.05 -0.57 1.38
CA LEU A 201 -21.68 -0.19 2.75
C LEU A 201 -21.34 -1.44 3.59
N LEU A 202 -22.21 -2.45 3.57
CA LEU A 202 -22.03 -3.69 4.34
C LEU A 202 -20.86 -4.52 3.81
N ALA A 203 -20.63 -4.55 2.50
CA ALA A 203 -19.45 -5.19 1.91
C ALA A 203 -18.16 -4.49 2.36
N CYS A 204 -18.12 -3.16 2.37
CA CYS A 204 -16.99 -2.40 2.90
C CYS A 204 -16.78 -2.67 4.39
N TYR A 205 -17.85 -2.76 5.18
CA TYR A 205 -17.77 -3.10 6.60
C TYR A 205 -17.26 -4.53 6.82
N ALA A 206 -17.66 -5.49 5.98
CA ALA A 206 -17.12 -6.85 6.02
C ALA A 206 -15.63 -6.87 5.67
N MET A 207 -15.18 -6.12 4.66
CA MET A 207 -13.77 -5.99 4.29
C MET A 207 -12.93 -5.33 5.39
N PHE A 208 -13.48 -4.34 6.10
CA PHE A 208 -12.89 -3.81 7.33
C PHE A 208 -12.65 -4.92 8.36
N GLY A 209 -13.67 -5.77 8.63
CA GLY A 209 -13.56 -6.89 9.56
C GLY A 209 -12.51 -7.92 9.15
N ILE A 210 -12.47 -8.30 7.87
CA ILE A 210 -11.45 -9.23 7.32
C ILE A 210 -10.04 -8.73 7.62
N SER A 211 -9.74 -7.51 7.23
CA SER A 211 -8.41 -6.94 7.43
C SER A 211 -8.05 -6.69 8.89
N LEU A 212 -9.02 -6.23 9.69
CA LEU A 212 -8.80 -6.00 11.12
C LEU A 212 -8.42 -7.30 11.84
N LEU A 213 -9.21 -8.35 11.66
CA LEU A 213 -8.97 -9.64 12.30
C LEU A 213 -7.65 -10.27 11.81
N ALA A 214 -7.37 -10.19 10.51
CA ALA A 214 -6.10 -10.67 9.96
C ALA A 214 -4.89 -9.90 10.51
N THR A 215 -5.02 -8.58 10.69
CA THR A 215 -3.98 -7.74 11.29
C THR A 215 -3.73 -8.11 12.76
N LEU A 216 -4.80 -8.34 13.53
CA LEU A 216 -4.70 -8.77 14.93
C LEU A 216 -4.04 -10.15 15.08
N LEU A 217 -4.14 -11.02 14.08
CA LEU A 217 -3.41 -12.30 14.06
C LEU A 217 -1.93 -12.11 13.70
N MET A 218 -1.60 -11.21 12.77
CA MET A 218 -0.23 -11.03 12.28
C MET A 218 0.63 -10.12 13.14
N LEU A 219 0.04 -9.09 13.76
CA LEU A 219 0.79 -8.10 14.52
C LEU A 219 1.56 -8.70 15.70
N PRO A 220 1.01 -9.63 16.50
CA PRO A 220 1.75 -10.31 17.56
C PRO A 220 2.96 -11.11 17.04
N LEU A 221 2.87 -11.71 15.85
CA LEU A 221 3.99 -12.43 15.25
C LEU A 221 5.13 -11.48 14.87
N VAL A 222 4.80 -10.34 14.28
CA VAL A 222 5.77 -9.30 13.93
C VAL A 222 6.42 -8.71 15.18
N PHE A 223 5.63 -8.37 16.20
CA PHE A 223 6.14 -7.81 17.45
C PHE A 223 6.95 -8.84 18.24
N GLY A 224 6.47 -10.08 18.35
CA GLY A 224 7.19 -11.18 18.98
C GLY A 224 8.55 -11.42 18.32
N ARG A 225 8.61 -11.42 16.99
CA ARG A 225 9.88 -11.52 16.26
C ARG A 225 10.84 -10.37 16.59
N LEU A 226 10.36 -9.12 16.68
CA LEU A 226 11.21 -7.98 17.03
C LEU A 226 11.81 -8.12 18.44
N ILE A 227 11.04 -8.64 19.40
CA ILE A 227 11.52 -8.85 20.77
C ILE A 227 12.51 -10.02 20.82
N THR A 228 12.20 -11.14 20.17
CA THR A 228 12.99 -12.39 20.32
C THR A 228 14.21 -12.44 19.43
N SER A 229 14.16 -11.85 18.22
CA SER A 229 15.22 -11.89 17.21
C SER A 229 15.91 -10.55 16.98
N GLY A 230 15.52 -9.50 17.71
CA GLY A 230 16.11 -8.17 17.59
C GLY A 230 15.67 -7.37 16.35
N PRO A 231 16.40 -6.31 16.02
CA PRO A 231 16.02 -5.38 14.95
C PRO A 231 16.05 -6.04 13.57
N LEU A 232 15.25 -5.47 12.64
CA LEU A 232 15.29 -5.86 11.23
C LEU A 232 16.65 -5.48 10.60
N PRO A 233 17.07 -6.15 9.51
CA PRO A 233 18.16 -5.70 8.66
C PRO A 233 17.96 -4.24 8.25
N LEU A 234 19.04 -3.47 8.11
CA LEU A 234 19.00 -2.03 7.91
C LEU A 234 18.05 -1.62 6.77
N LEU A 235 18.16 -2.27 5.61
CA LEU A 235 17.35 -1.95 4.43
C LEU A 235 15.87 -2.34 4.58
N LEU A 236 15.53 -3.23 5.53
CA LEU A 236 14.14 -3.60 5.84
C LEU A 236 13.53 -2.78 6.97
N THR A 237 14.34 -1.99 7.71
CA THR A 237 13.84 -1.19 8.85
C THR A 237 12.68 -0.25 8.47
N PRO A 238 12.65 0.41 7.27
CA PRO A 238 11.52 1.24 6.87
C PRO A 238 10.18 0.47 6.84
N THR A 239 10.20 -0.85 6.64
CA THR A 239 8.97 -1.66 6.61
C THR A 239 8.24 -1.70 7.95
N LEU A 240 8.86 -1.30 9.06
CA LEU A 240 8.17 -1.14 10.36
C LEU A 240 6.99 -0.17 10.28
N PHE A 241 7.04 0.80 9.37
CA PHE A 241 5.95 1.73 9.15
C PHE A 241 4.72 1.07 8.51
N LEU A 242 4.86 -0.11 7.88
CA LEU A 242 3.74 -0.84 7.28
C LEU A 242 2.66 -1.21 8.32
N VAL A 243 3.01 -1.33 9.60
CA VAL A 243 2.05 -1.57 10.68
C VAL A 243 1.07 -0.39 10.85
N LEU A 244 1.50 0.83 10.54
CA LEU A 244 0.61 1.99 10.54
C LEU A 244 -0.47 1.89 9.45
N GLY A 245 -0.21 1.12 8.38
CA GLY A 245 -1.15 0.90 7.29
C GLY A 245 -2.52 0.43 7.79
N PRO A 246 -2.63 -0.77 8.37
CA PRO A 246 -3.90 -1.26 8.88
C PRO A 246 -4.47 -0.39 10.01
N LEU A 247 -3.66 0.20 10.87
CA LEU A 247 -4.12 1.04 11.98
C LEU A 247 -4.73 2.35 11.47
N GLY A 248 -3.99 3.10 10.65
CA GLY A 248 -4.48 4.35 10.06
C GLY A 248 -5.64 4.11 9.10
N GLN A 249 -5.53 3.07 8.25
CA GLN A 249 -6.56 2.78 7.27
C GLN A 249 -7.86 2.29 7.90
N SER A 250 -7.81 1.51 8.99
CA SER A 250 -9.03 1.12 9.72
C SER A 250 -9.70 2.32 10.38
N THR A 251 -8.92 3.26 10.93
CA THR A 251 -9.47 4.52 11.44
C THR A 251 -10.11 5.33 10.31
N THR A 252 -9.48 5.40 9.14
CA THR A 252 -10.08 6.04 7.96
C THR A 252 -11.36 5.34 7.52
N ALA A 253 -11.36 4.01 7.48
CA ALA A 253 -12.52 3.21 7.05
C ALA A 253 -13.73 3.44 7.95
N VAL A 254 -13.58 3.38 9.27
CA VAL A 254 -14.72 3.59 10.19
C VAL A 254 -15.30 5.00 10.08
N ASN A 255 -14.46 6.01 9.85
CA ASN A 255 -14.94 7.38 9.62
C ASN A 255 -15.69 7.50 8.28
N GLN A 256 -15.17 6.92 7.18
CA GLN A 256 -15.84 6.96 5.88
C GLN A 256 -17.15 6.16 5.87
N LEU A 257 -17.19 5.00 6.54
CA LEU A 257 -18.41 4.22 6.72
C LEU A 257 -19.47 5.01 7.51
N ALA A 258 -19.04 5.72 8.56
CA ALA A 258 -19.93 6.57 9.36
C ALA A 258 -20.45 7.77 8.54
N ASP A 259 -19.60 8.42 7.76
CA ASP A 259 -19.98 9.56 6.91
C ASP A 259 -21.06 9.16 5.88
N MET A 260 -21.00 7.94 5.34
CA MET A 260 -21.90 7.46 4.28
C MET A 260 -23.07 6.62 4.80
N ALA A 261 -23.05 6.15 6.04
CA ALA A 261 -24.09 5.32 6.62
C ALA A 261 -25.51 5.94 6.53
N PRO A 262 -25.73 7.25 6.79
CA PRO A 262 -27.06 7.85 6.70
C PRO A 262 -27.69 7.78 5.30
N GLN A 263 -26.87 7.64 4.23
CA GLN A 263 -27.34 7.54 2.85
C GLN A 263 -27.63 6.09 2.43
N ALA A 264 -27.18 5.10 3.22
CA ALA A 264 -27.21 3.69 2.84
C ALA A 264 -28.09 2.84 3.77
N ILE A 265 -28.09 3.11 5.07
CA ILE A 265 -28.83 2.33 6.08
C ILE A 265 -29.61 3.24 7.03
N GLY A 266 -30.73 2.70 7.55
CA GLY A 266 -31.57 3.41 8.52
C GLY A 266 -31.04 3.39 9.96
N ALA A 267 -31.74 4.14 10.83
CA ALA A 267 -31.53 4.05 12.27
C ALA A 267 -32.00 2.66 12.80
N PRO A 268 -31.37 2.12 13.86
CA PRO A 268 -30.33 2.74 14.68
C PRO A 268 -28.91 2.54 14.15
N TYR A 269 -28.70 1.74 13.09
CA TYR A 269 -27.38 1.32 12.63
C TYR A 269 -26.52 2.46 12.10
N SER A 270 -27.13 3.44 11.40
CA SER A 270 -26.38 4.61 10.91
C SER A 270 -25.76 5.43 12.05
N GLY A 271 -26.53 5.66 13.13
CA GLY A 271 -26.02 6.33 14.33
C GLY A 271 -24.96 5.51 15.07
N ALA A 272 -25.12 4.18 15.11
CA ALA A 272 -24.17 3.28 15.74
C ALA A 272 -22.80 3.31 15.04
N LEU A 273 -22.76 3.39 13.70
CA LEU A 273 -21.51 3.54 12.95
C LEU A 273 -20.81 4.87 13.24
N GLY A 274 -21.58 5.97 13.45
CA GLY A 274 -21.03 7.26 13.87
C GLY A 274 -20.36 7.20 15.25
N ALA A 275 -21.03 6.56 16.22
CA ALA A 275 -20.44 6.33 17.54
C ALA A 275 -19.21 5.41 17.47
N PHE A 276 -19.30 4.33 16.69
CA PHE A 276 -18.21 3.38 16.49
C PHE A 276 -16.97 4.03 15.89
N ALA A 277 -17.11 4.97 14.95
CA ALA A 277 -15.99 5.69 14.35
C ALA A 277 -15.11 6.37 15.40
N VAL A 278 -15.70 6.96 16.43
CA VAL A 278 -14.96 7.62 17.52
C VAL A 278 -14.44 6.61 18.55
N VAL A 279 -15.30 5.71 19.04
CA VAL A 279 -14.97 4.73 20.09
C VAL A 279 -13.87 3.76 19.65
N TYR A 280 -13.87 3.39 18.38
CA TYR A 280 -12.82 2.56 17.75
C TYR A 280 -11.62 3.41 17.32
N GLY A 281 -11.85 4.51 16.61
CA GLY A 281 -10.80 5.24 15.94
C GLY A 281 -9.82 5.92 16.88
N VAL A 282 -10.29 6.47 18.01
CA VAL A 282 -9.43 7.14 19.01
C VAL A 282 -8.40 6.20 19.62
N PRO A 283 -8.75 5.04 20.20
CA PRO A 283 -7.76 4.13 20.77
C PRO A 283 -6.83 3.52 19.71
N VAL A 284 -7.33 3.23 18.51
CA VAL A 284 -6.49 2.71 17.43
C VAL A 284 -5.49 3.76 16.94
N MET A 285 -5.90 5.03 16.83
CA MET A 285 -4.97 6.13 16.53
C MET A 285 -3.93 6.32 17.62
N GLY A 286 -4.31 6.19 18.90
CA GLY A 286 -3.37 6.19 20.03
C GLY A 286 -2.31 5.10 19.89
N PHE A 287 -2.72 3.87 19.56
CA PHE A 287 -1.78 2.77 19.31
C PHE A 287 -0.93 3.01 18.05
N ALA A 288 -1.49 3.60 17.00
CA ALA A 288 -0.73 3.97 15.80
C ALA A 288 0.38 4.98 16.13
N LEU A 289 0.12 5.97 16.98
CA LEU A 289 1.14 6.94 17.42
C LEU A 289 2.23 6.29 18.28
N LEU A 290 1.88 5.37 19.16
CA LEU A 290 2.86 4.59 19.92
C LEU A 290 3.77 3.80 18.98
N TRP A 291 3.17 3.10 17.99
CA TRP A 291 3.94 2.34 17.01
C TRP A 291 4.79 3.25 16.11
N LEU A 292 4.26 4.41 15.72
CA LEU A 292 5.01 5.41 14.96
C LEU A 292 6.26 5.86 15.69
N ALA A 293 6.15 6.12 17.00
CA ALA A 293 7.30 6.50 17.82
C ALA A 293 8.36 5.38 17.86
N LEU A 294 7.94 4.13 18.05
CA LEU A 294 8.84 2.97 17.99
C LEU A 294 9.51 2.82 16.61
N ALA A 295 8.72 2.87 15.54
CA ALA A 295 9.23 2.74 14.16
C ALA A 295 10.20 3.87 13.81
N ALA A 296 9.90 5.11 14.22
CA ALA A 296 10.78 6.26 14.03
C ALA A 296 12.10 6.12 14.81
N ALA A 297 12.06 5.67 16.06
CA ALA A 297 13.26 5.40 16.84
C ALA A 297 14.15 4.34 16.18
N MET A 298 13.55 3.26 15.65
CA MET A 298 14.26 2.22 14.94
C MET A 298 14.83 2.72 13.60
N LEU A 299 14.10 3.59 12.89
CA LEU A 299 14.56 4.21 11.65
C LEU A 299 15.77 5.12 11.90
N VAL A 300 15.72 5.97 12.93
CA VAL A 300 16.84 6.83 13.34
C VAL A 300 18.07 5.99 13.71
N ARG A 301 17.87 4.90 14.47
CA ARG A 301 18.95 3.95 14.77
C ARG A 301 19.55 3.35 13.50
N ALA A 302 18.72 2.90 12.56
CA ALA A 302 19.19 2.33 11.29
C ALA A 302 19.95 3.36 10.44
N ALA A 303 19.47 4.61 10.37
CA ALA A 303 20.14 5.70 9.67
C ALA A 303 21.54 5.99 10.26
N ARG A 304 21.65 6.03 11.60
CA ARG A 304 22.94 6.20 12.28
C ARG A 304 23.91 5.04 12.04
N ASN A 305 23.39 3.86 11.73
CA ASN A 305 24.18 2.66 11.38
C ASN A 305 24.46 2.52 9.86
N GLY A 306 24.26 3.59 9.08
CA GLY A 306 24.61 3.60 7.66
C GLY A 306 23.55 2.97 6.74
N MET A 307 22.27 3.01 7.10
CA MET A 307 21.18 2.54 6.24
C MET A 307 21.18 3.28 4.89
N GLY A 308 21.36 2.53 3.79
CA GLY A 308 21.24 3.04 2.43
C GLY A 308 19.78 3.17 1.96
N PHE A 309 19.60 3.70 0.74
CA PHE A 309 18.29 3.73 0.09
C PHE A 309 17.94 2.35 -0.49
N ALA A 310 16.67 1.96 -0.32
CA ALA A 310 16.05 0.81 -0.96
C ALA A 310 14.57 1.13 -1.26
N MET A 311 13.92 0.32 -2.11
CA MET A 311 12.49 0.50 -2.42
C MET A 311 11.59 0.37 -1.18
N THR A 312 12.09 -0.21 -0.09
CA THR A 312 11.41 -0.27 1.21
C THR A 312 11.14 1.10 1.83
N TRP A 313 11.83 2.17 1.40
CA TRP A 313 11.55 3.54 1.85
C TRP A 313 10.15 4.02 1.47
N TRP A 314 9.53 3.45 0.43
CA TRP A 314 8.14 3.71 0.10
C TRP A 314 7.16 3.25 1.19
N ALA A 315 7.58 2.38 2.10
CA ALA A 315 6.80 2.02 3.29
C ALA A 315 6.60 3.19 4.28
N LEU A 316 7.39 4.27 4.17
CA LEU A 316 7.24 5.48 4.98
C LEU A 316 6.07 6.36 4.47
N THR A 317 5.52 6.12 3.29
CA THR A 317 4.55 7.02 2.66
C THR A 317 3.10 6.60 2.90
N PHE A 318 2.61 5.57 2.24
CA PHE A 318 1.21 5.16 2.32
C PHE A 318 0.72 4.96 3.75
N PRO A 319 1.44 4.25 4.64
CA PRO A 319 0.98 4.03 6.02
C PRO A 319 0.87 5.31 6.84
N VAL A 320 1.79 6.24 6.70
CA VAL A 320 1.69 7.55 7.37
C VAL A 320 0.51 8.35 6.82
N GLY A 321 0.30 8.31 5.49
CA GLY A 321 -0.84 8.97 4.85
C GLY A 321 -2.20 8.44 5.34
N THR A 322 -2.30 7.14 5.65
CA THR A 322 -3.53 6.57 6.23
C THR A 322 -3.80 7.10 7.65
N CYS A 323 -2.75 7.37 8.42
CA CYS A 323 -2.91 8.04 9.71
C CYS A 323 -3.35 9.51 9.56
N VAL A 324 -2.90 10.19 8.49
CA VAL A 324 -3.40 11.56 8.17
C VAL A 324 -4.90 11.55 7.93
N THR A 325 -5.36 10.67 7.03
CA THR A 325 -6.79 10.58 6.67
C THR A 325 -7.64 10.12 7.85
N GLY A 326 -7.12 9.20 8.67
CA GLY A 326 -7.76 8.76 9.91
C GLY A 326 -7.89 9.89 10.94
N ALA A 327 -6.81 10.65 11.18
CA ALA A 327 -6.83 11.80 12.09
C ALA A 327 -7.77 12.91 11.58
N ALA A 328 -7.77 13.18 10.26
CA ALA A 328 -8.70 14.13 9.65
C ALA A 328 -10.17 13.70 9.83
N GLY A 329 -10.47 12.39 9.70
CA GLY A 329 -11.79 11.84 9.98
C GLY A 329 -12.19 12.04 11.45
N LEU A 330 -11.31 11.72 12.39
CA LEU A 330 -11.55 11.93 13.83
C LEU A 330 -11.77 13.42 14.15
N ALA A 331 -11.04 14.33 13.50
CA ALA A 331 -11.27 15.76 13.67
C ALA A 331 -12.70 16.17 13.28
N ARG A 332 -13.24 15.61 12.18
CA ARG A 332 -14.62 15.87 11.74
C ARG A 332 -15.65 15.34 12.71
N HIS A 333 -15.49 14.08 13.19
CA HIS A 333 -16.46 13.43 14.07
C HIS A 333 -16.43 13.93 15.50
N THR A 334 -15.27 14.39 16.01
CA THR A 334 -15.13 14.86 17.40
C THR A 334 -15.19 16.36 17.55
N GLY A 335 -14.92 17.14 16.49
CA GLY A 335 -14.73 18.58 16.55
C GLY A 335 -13.42 19.03 17.24
N LEU A 336 -12.54 18.08 17.65
CA LEU A 336 -11.32 18.40 18.38
C LEU A 336 -10.22 18.89 17.44
N THR A 337 -9.76 20.12 17.66
CA THR A 337 -8.63 20.75 16.93
C THR A 337 -7.33 19.97 17.06
N ALA A 338 -7.14 19.21 18.15
CA ALA A 338 -5.97 18.37 18.35
C ALA A 338 -5.80 17.33 17.23
N PHE A 339 -6.89 16.70 16.76
CA PHE A 339 -6.83 15.78 15.63
C PHE A 339 -6.55 16.48 14.30
N ALA A 340 -7.02 17.71 14.12
CA ALA A 340 -6.70 18.50 12.93
C ALA A 340 -5.20 18.86 12.86
N TRP A 341 -4.61 19.26 14.00
CA TRP A 341 -3.17 19.49 14.10
C TRP A 341 -2.36 18.20 13.92
N LEU A 342 -2.83 17.09 14.49
CA LEU A 342 -2.21 15.78 14.30
C LEU A 342 -2.17 15.43 12.79
N ALA A 343 -3.28 15.59 12.08
CA ALA A 343 -3.34 15.36 10.64
C ALA A 343 -2.34 16.24 9.88
N ALA A 344 -2.23 17.53 10.24
CA ALA A 344 -1.30 18.46 9.60
C ALA A 344 0.17 18.06 9.84
N VAL A 345 0.55 17.71 11.07
CA VAL A 345 1.91 17.28 11.41
C VAL A 345 2.28 15.96 10.70
N LEU A 346 1.37 14.98 10.70
CA LEU A 346 1.58 13.72 9.99
C LEU A 346 1.66 13.94 8.46
N PHE A 347 0.92 14.91 7.91
CA PHE A 347 1.00 15.25 6.49
C PHE A 347 2.35 15.86 6.12
N LEU A 348 2.94 16.71 6.96
CA LEU A 348 4.30 17.21 6.76
C LEU A 348 5.35 16.09 6.78
N ALA A 349 5.19 15.13 7.70
CA ALA A 349 6.03 13.94 7.75
C ALA A 349 5.88 13.09 6.49
N LEU A 350 4.63 12.90 6.02
CA LEU A 350 4.33 12.20 4.76
C LEU A 350 4.99 12.89 3.56
N LEU A 351 4.86 14.21 3.43
CA LEU A 351 5.48 14.96 2.33
C LEU A 351 7.00 14.80 2.33
N THR A 352 7.63 14.90 3.51
CA THR A 352 9.07 14.70 3.65
C THR A 352 9.48 13.30 3.22
N ALA A 353 8.78 12.27 3.69
CA ALA A 353 9.05 10.88 3.33
C ALA A 353 8.88 10.63 1.84
N TRP A 354 7.81 11.19 1.23
CA TRP A 354 7.53 11.08 -0.18
C TRP A 354 8.60 11.75 -1.05
N LEU A 355 9.01 12.99 -0.72
CA LEU A 355 10.05 13.71 -1.45
C LEU A 355 11.39 12.96 -1.41
N LEU A 356 11.75 12.41 -0.26
CA LEU A 356 12.96 11.61 -0.11
C LEU A 356 12.88 10.32 -0.94
N ALA A 357 11.78 9.54 -0.81
CA ALA A 357 11.61 8.30 -1.54
C ALA A 357 11.57 8.54 -3.06
N ALA A 358 10.79 9.53 -3.53
CA ALA A 358 10.68 9.87 -4.93
C ALA A 358 12.02 10.37 -5.50
N GLY A 359 12.71 11.27 -4.79
CA GLY A 359 14.00 11.81 -5.23
C GLY A 359 15.08 10.72 -5.37
N HIS A 360 15.18 9.82 -4.41
CA HIS A 360 16.12 8.69 -4.50
C HIS A 360 15.73 7.67 -5.57
N THR A 361 14.42 7.41 -5.75
CA THR A 361 13.94 6.52 -6.81
C THR A 361 14.27 7.08 -8.19
N LEU A 362 14.01 8.37 -8.42
CA LEU A 362 14.36 9.02 -9.68
C LEU A 362 15.87 8.98 -9.94
N ARG A 363 16.70 9.33 -8.96
CA ARG A 363 18.16 9.21 -9.09
C ARG A 363 18.58 7.79 -9.46
N GLY A 364 18.02 6.78 -8.78
CA GLY A 364 18.33 5.38 -9.04
C GLY A 364 17.90 4.89 -10.43
N LEU A 365 16.82 5.43 -10.99
CA LEU A 365 16.39 5.14 -12.37
C LEU A 365 17.39 5.70 -13.39
N PHE A 366 17.89 6.92 -13.19
CA PHE A 366 18.89 7.54 -14.08
C PHE A 366 20.25 6.85 -13.99
N THR A 367 20.60 6.24 -12.86
CA THR A 367 21.87 5.49 -12.70
C THR A 367 21.74 4.02 -13.10
N VAL A 368 20.57 3.58 -13.61
CA VAL A 368 20.25 2.19 -14.02
C VAL A 368 20.38 1.16 -12.88
N CYS A 369 20.77 1.60 -11.67
CA CYS A 369 21.05 0.71 -10.54
C CYS A 369 19.80 0.02 -9.97
N LEU A 370 18.68 0.75 -9.85
CA LEU A 370 17.45 0.21 -9.23
C LEU A 370 16.74 -0.86 -10.05
N LEU A 371 16.90 -0.88 -11.37
CA LEU A 371 16.29 -1.90 -12.24
C LEU A 371 16.97 -3.27 -12.11
N TYR A 372 18.20 -3.31 -11.58
CA TYR A 372 18.98 -4.54 -11.39
C TYR A 372 19.07 -4.99 -9.93
N THR A 373 18.72 -4.13 -8.97
CA THR A 373 18.85 -4.38 -7.52
C THR A 373 17.51 -4.37 -6.80
N SER A 374 16.43 -4.80 -7.46
CA SER A 374 15.11 -4.82 -6.82
C SER A 374 15.04 -5.94 -5.75
N LEU A 375 15.66 -5.67 -4.58
CA LEU A 375 15.22 -5.96 -3.20
C LEU A 375 16.23 -5.36 -2.26
#